data_4f86183dce67f1a2db2261d715437a14
#
_entry.id   4f86183dce67f1a2db2261d715437a14
#
_cell.length_a   1.000
_cell.length_b   1.000
_cell.length_c   1.000
_cell.angle_alpha   90.00
_cell.angle_beta   90.00
_cell.angle_gamma   90.00
#
_symmetry.space_group_name_H-M   'P 1'
#
loop_
_entity.id
_entity.type
_entity.pdbx_description
1 polymer ?
#
loop_
_entity_poly.entity_id
_entity_poly.type
_entity_poly.pdbx_seq_one_letter_code
_entity_poly.pdbx_strand_id
1 'polypeptide(L)'
;VNVTRHSGNIECYGAYVLDQNTNHIHTFLSKTTLIATGGVGNVYRTTTNPPVATGDGIAMVYRAKGDVKDMEFIQFHPTALYNPGERPSFLITEAMRGYGAVLKTKDGKEFMQKYDDRRSLAPRDIVARAIDNEMKTRGDECVYLDVTHKDPEETKKHFPNIYQKCLSLGIDITKDYIPVAPAAHYLCGGIKVDLDARTSIK
;
A
#
# COMPACT_ATOMS: atom_id res chain seq x y z
N VAL A 1 -12.11 -22.57 1.31
CA VAL A 1 -13.54 -22.30 1.56
C VAL A 1 -14.35 -23.43 0.94
N ASN A 2 -15.17 -24.07 1.77
CA ASN A 2 -16.08 -25.12 1.29
C ASN A 2 -17.42 -24.44 0.92
N VAL A 3 -17.82 -24.55 -0.33
CA VAL A 3 -19.03 -23.89 -0.87
C VAL A 3 -19.92 -24.94 -1.50
N THR A 4 -21.17 -24.98 -1.06
CA THR A 4 -22.19 -25.89 -1.60
C THR A 4 -23.31 -25.07 -2.26
N ARG A 5 -23.78 -25.51 -3.42
CA ARG A 5 -24.96 -24.94 -4.08
C ARG A 5 -26.20 -25.66 -3.59
N HIS A 6 -27.13 -24.93 -3.01
CA HIS A 6 -28.44 -25.43 -2.63
C HIS A 6 -29.49 -24.46 -3.16
N SER A 7 -30.48 -24.95 -3.89
CA SER A 7 -31.57 -24.14 -4.44
C SER A 7 -31.14 -22.90 -5.21
N GLY A 8 -30.01 -22.96 -5.95
CA GLY A 8 -29.47 -21.84 -6.72
C GLY A 8 -28.60 -20.86 -5.94
N ASN A 9 -28.56 -20.92 -4.63
CA ASN A 9 -27.68 -20.11 -3.79
C ASN A 9 -26.32 -20.81 -3.58
N ILE A 10 -25.30 -19.99 -3.34
CA ILE A 10 -23.97 -20.47 -2.93
C ILE A 10 -23.84 -20.20 -1.43
N GLU A 11 -23.51 -21.24 -0.67
CA GLU A 11 -23.40 -21.16 0.78
C GLU A 11 -22.00 -21.59 1.24
N CYS A 12 -21.48 -20.90 2.28
CA CYS A 12 -20.18 -21.19 2.87
C CYS A 12 -20.38 -21.92 4.22
N TYR A 13 -19.85 -23.12 4.34
CA TYR A 13 -19.91 -23.92 5.56
C TYR A 13 -18.60 -23.98 6.33
N GLY A 14 -17.60 -23.21 5.94
CA GLY A 14 -16.31 -23.19 6.63
C GLY A 14 -15.10 -23.11 5.69
N ALA A 15 -13.98 -23.63 6.16
CA ALA A 15 -12.72 -23.56 5.44
C ALA A 15 -11.88 -24.82 5.58
N TYR A 16 -11.08 -25.12 4.56
CA TYR A 16 -9.95 -26.02 4.66
C TYR A 16 -8.71 -25.25 5.11
N VAL A 17 -8.03 -25.73 6.12
CA VAL A 17 -6.86 -25.08 6.73
C VAL A 17 -5.69 -26.04 6.70
N LEU A 18 -4.59 -25.61 6.07
CA LEU A 18 -3.33 -26.36 6.10
C LEU A 18 -2.61 -26.07 7.42
N ASP A 19 -2.38 -27.10 8.23
CA ASP A 19 -1.42 -27.04 9.33
C ASP A 19 -0.01 -27.21 8.78
N GLN A 20 0.78 -26.13 8.83
CA GLN A 20 2.14 -26.12 8.29
C GLN A 20 3.12 -26.98 9.10
N ASN A 21 2.83 -27.29 10.36
CA ASN A 21 3.71 -28.12 11.19
C ASN A 21 3.56 -29.60 10.87
N THR A 22 2.33 -30.04 10.60
CA THR A 22 2.02 -31.45 10.33
C THR A 22 1.83 -31.75 8.86
N ASN A 23 1.71 -30.74 8.02
CA ASN A 23 1.36 -30.78 6.60
C ASN A 23 0.01 -31.47 6.34
N HIS A 24 -0.89 -31.44 7.32
CA HIS A 24 -2.26 -31.97 7.20
C HIS A 24 -3.26 -30.86 6.92
N ILE A 25 -4.29 -31.19 6.12
CA ILE A 25 -5.43 -30.30 5.85
C ILE A 25 -6.58 -30.65 6.78
N HIS A 26 -6.98 -29.70 7.59
CA HIS A 26 -8.12 -29.79 8.49
C HIS A 26 -9.35 -29.11 7.91
N THR A 27 -10.52 -29.67 8.16
CA THR A 27 -11.81 -29.06 7.80
C THR A 27 -12.41 -28.39 9.02
N PHE A 28 -12.56 -27.07 8.95
CA PHE A 28 -13.25 -26.28 9.96
C PHE A 28 -14.66 -25.93 9.47
N LEU A 29 -15.67 -26.46 10.16
CA LEU A 29 -17.06 -26.11 9.88
C LEU A 29 -17.48 -24.91 10.73
N SER A 30 -18.19 -23.96 10.12
CA SER A 30 -18.65 -22.75 10.78
C SER A 30 -19.97 -22.28 10.18
N LYS A 31 -20.79 -21.63 11.02
CA LYS A 31 -22.03 -20.95 10.60
C LYS A 31 -21.73 -19.60 9.92
N THR A 32 -20.58 -19.04 10.21
CA THR A 32 -20.13 -17.75 9.66
C THR A 32 -18.63 -17.82 9.44
N THR A 33 -18.18 -17.35 8.28
CA THR A 33 -16.76 -17.27 7.94
C THR A 33 -16.41 -15.82 7.63
N LEU A 34 -15.51 -15.22 8.42
CA LEU A 34 -14.97 -13.90 8.17
C LEU A 34 -13.73 -13.97 7.26
N ILE A 35 -13.76 -13.27 6.15
CA ILE A 35 -12.60 -13.10 5.25
C ILE A 35 -11.89 -11.79 5.57
N ALA A 36 -10.71 -11.87 6.15
CA ALA A 36 -9.89 -10.73 6.54
C ALA A 36 -8.42 -10.92 6.09
N THR A 37 -8.21 -11.30 4.83
CA THR A 37 -6.93 -11.77 4.29
C THR A 37 -6.05 -10.66 3.69
N GLY A 38 -6.45 -9.39 3.83
CA GLY A 38 -5.72 -8.26 3.27
C GLY A 38 -5.87 -8.13 1.76
N GLY A 39 -5.00 -7.31 1.17
CA GLY A 39 -5.03 -6.93 -0.24
C GLY A 39 -4.10 -7.76 -1.13
N VAL A 40 -3.66 -7.14 -2.23
CA VAL A 40 -2.90 -7.78 -3.32
C VAL A 40 -1.58 -7.05 -3.62
N GLY A 41 -1.07 -6.23 -2.72
CA GLY A 41 0.08 -5.37 -2.99
C GLY A 41 1.31 -6.09 -3.54
N ASN A 42 1.48 -7.38 -3.22
CA ASN A 42 2.61 -8.19 -3.70
C ASN A 42 2.54 -8.60 -5.18
N VAL A 43 1.45 -8.29 -5.89
CA VAL A 43 1.39 -8.32 -7.36
C VAL A 43 2.32 -7.26 -7.97
N TYR A 44 2.58 -6.19 -7.24
CA TYR A 44 3.46 -5.09 -7.68
C TYR A 44 4.89 -5.30 -7.20
N ARG A 45 5.85 -4.84 -8.01
CA ARG A 45 7.28 -4.92 -7.68
C ARG A 45 7.61 -4.12 -6.41
N THR A 46 6.99 -2.95 -6.27
CA THR A 46 7.17 -2.04 -5.14
C THR A 46 5.84 -1.88 -4.39
N THR A 47 5.83 -2.24 -3.13
CA THR A 47 4.62 -2.16 -2.28
C THR A 47 4.98 -1.89 -0.82
N THR A 48 4.09 -1.20 -0.12
CA THR A 48 4.16 -1.01 1.34
C THR A 48 3.45 -2.13 2.11
N ASN A 49 2.83 -3.08 1.39
CA ASN A 49 2.09 -4.18 2.03
C ASN A 49 3.02 -5.30 2.49
N PRO A 50 2.67 -6.00 3.57
CA PRO A 50 3.43 -7.15 4.06
C PRO A 50 3.44 -8.31 3.03
N PRO A 51 4.41 -9.24 3.12
CA PRO A 51 4.54 -10.36 2.15
C PRO A 51 3.29 -11.22 2.00
N VAL A 52 2.42 -11.26 2.99
CA VAL A 52 1.15 -12.02 2.97
C VAL A 52 0.04 -11.36 2.15
N ALA A 53 0.22 -10.14 1.65
CA ALA A 53 -0.78 -9.44 0.84
C ALA A 53 -0.73 -9.92 -0.63
N THR A 54 -1.11 -11.17 -0.85
CA THR A 54 -1.03 -11.90 -2.12
C THR A 54 -2.38 -12.11 -2.81
N GLY A 55 -3.48 -11.63 -2.17
CA GLY A 55 -4.83 -11.70 -2.73
C GLY A 55 -5.52 -13.04 -2.55
N ASP A 56 -5.04 -13.90 -1.66
CA ASP A 56 -5.52 -15.27 -1.51
C ASP A 56 -7.02 -15.35 -1.17
N GLY A 57 -7.52 -14.51 -0.26
CA GLY A 57 -8.94 -14.47 0.09
C GLY A 57 -9.83 -14.06 -1.07
N ILE A 58 -9.39 -13.08 -1.87
CA ILE A 58 -10.10 -12.65 -3.08
C ILE A 58 -10.14 -13.79 -4.09
N ALA A 59 -9.02 -14.46 -4.30
CA ALA A 59 -8.93 -15.61 -5.20
C ALA A 59 -9.81 -16.79 -4.73
N MET A 60 -9.86 -17.06 -3.42
CA MET A 60 -10.75 -18.09 -2.84
C MET A 60 -12.21 -17.77 -3.10
N VAL A 61 -12.65 -16.54 -2.84
CA VAL A 61 -14.04 -16.12 -3.06
C VAL A 61 -14.38 -16.13 -4.55
N TYR A 62 -13.49 -15.66 -5.41
CA TYR A 62 -13.68 -15.72 -6.87
C TYR A 62 -13.83 -17.16 -7.39
N ARG A 63 -12.96 -18.08 -6.95
CA ARG A 63 -13.09 -19.52 -7.31
C ARG A 63 -14.38 -20.15 -6.80
N ALA A 64 -14.85 -19.68 -5.64
CA ALA A 64 -16.14 -20.09 -5.08
C ALA A 64 -17.36 -19.44 -5.78
N LYS A 65 -17.13 -18.66 -6.86
CA LYS A 65 -18.16 -17.91 -7.61
C LYS A 65 -18.81 -16.78 -6.83
N GLY A 66 -18.14 -16.25 -5.83
CA GLY A 66 -18.51 -14.98 -5.20
C GLY A 66 -18.10 -13.79 -6.05
N ASP A 67 -18.79 -12.68 -5.84
CA ASP A 67 -18.57 -11.45 -6.59
C ASP A 67 -17.30 -10.73 -6.11
N VAL A 68 -16.49 -10.28 -7.06
CA VAL A 68 -15.39 -9.35 -6.84
C VAL A 68 -15.60 -8.10 -7.69
N LYS A 69 -15.13 -6.95 -7.21
CA LYS A 69 -15.41 -5.66 -7.84
C LYS A 69 -14.22 -4.71 -7.71
N ASP A 70 -14.10 -3.79 -8.67
CA ASP A 70 -13.18 -2.66 -8.63
C ASP A 70 -11.70 -3.08 -8.47
N MET A 71 -11.32 -4.24 -9.01
CA MET A 71 -9.98 -4.82 -8.87
C MET A 71 -8.88 -4.01 -9.53
N GLU A 72 -9.23 -3.17 -10.51
CA GLU A 72 -8.33 -2.26 -11.22
C GLU A 72 -7.91 -1.04 -10.39
N PHE A 73 -8.64 -0.73 -9.32
CA PHE A 73 -8.36 0.46 -8.51
C PHE A 73 -7.35 0.18 -7.40
N ILE A 74 -6.10 0.44 -7.71
CA ILE A 74 -5.00 0.36 -6.74
C ILE A 74 -4.56 1.79 -6.39
N GLN A 75 -4.59 2.14 -5.11
CA GLN A 75 -3.98 3.38 -4.64
C GLN A 75 -2.48 3.19 -4.47
N PHE A 76 -1.70 4.03 -5.13
CA PHE A 76 -0.27 4.14 -4.89
C PHE A 76 -0.01 5.21 -3.82
N HIS A 77 0.76 4.86 -2.79
CA HIS A 77 1.27 5.88 -1.88
C HIS A 77 2.43 6.59 -2.55
N PRO A 78 2.41 7.93 -2.64
CA PRO A 78 3.39 8.67 -3.43
C PRO A 78 4.81 8.64 -2.86
N THR A 79 4.94 8.51 -1.53
CA THR A 79 6.20 8.67 -0.81
C THR A 79 6.54 7.42 0.01
N ALA A 80 6.82 6.29 -0.65
CA ALA A 80 7.55 5.20 -0.03
C ALA A 80 9.06 5.46 -0.12
N LEU A 81 9.81 5.11 0.91
CA LEU A 81 11.27 5.25 0.92
C LEU A 81 11.86 4.42 -0.22
N TYR A 82 12.63 5.07 -1.09
CA TYR A 82 13.34 4.37 -2.15
C TYR A 82 14.60 3.72 -1.57
N ASN A 83 14.51 2.42 -1.33
CA ASN A 83 15.61 1.58 -0.87
C ASN A 83 15.55 0.26 -1.64
N PRO A 84 16.28 0.13 -2.78
CA PRO A 84 16.25 -1.05 -3.62
C PRO A 84 16.57 -2.33 -2.85
N GLY A 85 15.74 -3.36 -3.02
CA GLY A 85 15.90 -4.65 -2.34
C GLY A 85 15.15 -4.77 -1.01
N GLU A 86 14.69 -3.68 -0.41
CA GLU A 86 13.86 -3.74 0.80
C GLU A 86 12.40 -4.03 0.45
N ARG A 87 11.83 -5.02 1.13
CA ARG A 87 10.42 -5.40 0.97
C ARG A 87 9.80 -5.83 2.29
N PRO A 88 8.68 -5.27 2.74
CA PRO A 88 7.93 -4.15 2.11
C PRO A 88 8.70 -2.83 2.15
N SER A 89 8.38 -1.93 1.20
CA SER A 89 8.95 -0.58 1.19
C SER A 89 8.48 0.20 2.42
N PHE A 90 9.41 0.89 3.09
CA PHE A 90 9.09 1.69 4.26
C PHE A 90 8.26 2.93 3.88
N LEU A 91 7.16 3.16 4.59
CA LEU A 91 6.25 4.25 4.32
C LEU A 91 6.74 5.55 4.94
N ILE A 92 6.99 6.59 4.10
CA ILE A 92 7.13 7.96 4.57
C ILE A 92 5.74 8.57 4.62
N THR A 93 5.22 8.76 5.83
CA THR A 93 3.83 9.19 6.06
C THR A 93 3.47 10.48 5.34
N GLU A 94 2.20 10.58 4.90
CA GLU A 94 1.64 11.81 4.33
C GLU A 94 1.73 13.01 5.29
N ALA A 95 1.71 12.75 6.60
CA ALA A 95 1.87 13.80 7.62
C ALA A 95 3.17 14.59 7.45
N MET A 96 4.24 14.00 6.88
CA MET A 96 5.47 14.74 6.60
C MET A 96 5.27 15.80 5.54
N ARG A 97 4.48 15.55 4.49
CA ARG A 97 4.08 16.58 3.51
C ARG A 97 3.18 17.62 4.16
N GLY A 98 2.25 17.20 5.04
CA GLY A 98 1.42 18.09 5.86
C GLY A 98 2.23 18.99 6.80
N TYR A 99 3.33 18.49 7.33
CA TYR A 99 4.29 19.25 8.16
C TYR A 99 5.07 20.30 7.34
N GLY A 100 5.08 20.14 6.02
CA GLY A 100 5.68 21.09 5.08
C GLY A 100 6.84 20.54 4.27
N ALA A 101 7.05 19.24 4.24
CA ALA A 101 8.06 18.64 3.35
C ALA A 101 7.68 18.84 1.87
N VAL A 102 8.68 19.14 1.04
CA VAL A 102 8.52 19.52 -0.37
C VAL A 102 9.14 18.47 -1.27
N LEU A 103 8.41 18.11 -2.35
CA LEU A 103 8.90 17.19 -3.37
C LEU A 103 9.82 17.89 -4.35
N LYS A 104 11.02 17.33 -4.54
CA LYS A 104 12.07 17.84 -5.40
C LYS A 104 12.62 16.77 -6.33
N THR A 105 13.09 17.21 -7.47
CA THR A 105 13.89 16.40 -8.40
C THR A 105 15.32 16.26 -7.89
N LYS A 106 16.13 15.39 -8.51
CA LYS A 106 17.53 15.16 -8.15
C LYS A 106 18.39 16.42 -8.16
N ASP A 107 18.07 17.37 -9.04
CA ASP A 107 18.73 18.68 -9.13
C ASP A 107 18.16 19.75 -8.15
N GLY A 108 17.36 19.31 -7.16
CA GLY A 108 16.85 20.14 -6.08
C GLY A 108 15.67 21.05 -6.45
N LYS A 109 15.08 20.90 -7.63
CA LYS A 109 13.97 21.76 -8.10
C LYS A 109 12.63 21.20 -7.67
N GLU A 110 11.77 22.04 -7.15
CA GLU A 110 10.36 21.74 -6.94
C GLU A 110 9.65 21.52 -8.27
N PHE A 111 8.75 20.55 -8.35
CA PHE A 111 8.05 20.22 -9.59
C PHE A 111 6.53 20.19 -9.46
N MET A 112 5.99 20.01 -8.26
CA MET A 112 4.55 19.81 -8.05
C MET A 112 3.67 20.95 -8.54
N GLN A 113 4.17 22.19 -8.58
CA GLN A 113 3.44 23.35 -9.12
C GLN A 113 3.07 23.24 -10.60
N LYS A 114 3.68 22.31 -11.36
CA LYS A 114 3.33 22.01 -12.75
C LYS A 114 2.06 21.14 -12.86
N TYR A 115 1.68 20.47 -11.77
CA TYR A 115 0.65 19.44 -11.76
C TYR A 115 -0.59 19.85 -10.95
N ASP A 116 -0.42 20.60 -9.86
CA ASP A 116 -1.54 21.00 -8.98
C ASP A 116 -1.15 22.22 -8.13
N ASP A 117 -2.09 23.17 -7.98
CA ASP A 117 -1.87 24.40 -7.19
C ASP A 117 -1.60 24.12 -5.71
N ARG A 118 -2.11 23.00 -5.18
CA ARG A 118 -1.85 22.53 -3.79
C ARG A 118 -0.45 21.96 -3.62
N ARG A 119 0.30 21.81 -4.71
CA ARG A 119 1.70 21.32 -4.74
C ARG A 119 1.83 19.97 -4.03
N SER A 120 2.76 19.85 -3.07
CA SER A 120 3.00 18.61 -2.31
C SER A 120 1.81 18.15 -1.43
N LEU A 121 0.80 19.01 -1.24
CA LEU A 121 -0.44 18.71 -0.53
C LEU A 121 -1.60 18.26 -1.44
N ALA A 122 -1.35 18.10 -2.74
CA ALA A 122 -2.33 17.54 -3.66
C ALA A 122 -2.72 16.10 -3.26
N PRO A 123 -3.90 15.59 -3.70
CA PRO A 123 -4.32 14.22 -3.47
C PRO A 123 -3.27 13.20 -3.91
N ARG A 124 -3.26 12.05 -3.24
CA ARG A 124 -2.24 10.99 -3.44
C ARG A 124 -2.09 10.55 -4.88
N ASP A 125 -3.19 10.42 -5.60
CA ASP A 125 -3.19 10.00 -7.00
C ASP A 125 -2.52 11.02 -7.92
N ILE A 126 -2.76 12.33 -7.69
CA ILE A 126 -2.11 13.42 -8.42
C ILE A 126 -0.60 13.40 -8.12
N VAL A 127 -0.23 13.34 -6.84
CA VAL A 127 1.19 13.34 -6.44
C VAL A 127 1.90 12.10 -6.97
N ALA A 128 1.30 10.91 -6.89
CA ALA A 128 1.91 9.68 -7.39
C ALA A 128 2.15 9.73 -8.90
N ARG A 129 1.16 10.21 -9.68
CA ARG A 129 1.31 10.39 -11.13
C ARG A 129 2.33 11.45 -11.50
N ALA A 130 2.40 12.55 -10.74
CA ALA A 130 3.40 13.59 -10.94
C ALA A 130 4.82 13.06 -10.73
N ILE A 131 5.03 12.30 -9.65
CA ILE A 131 6.32 11.65 -9.36
C ILE A 131 6.69 10.66 -10.47
N ASP A 132 5.78 9.77 -10.85
CA ASP A 132 6.01 8.80 -11.93
C ASP A 132 6.39 9.48 -13.25
N ASN A 133 5.69 10.58 -13.59
CA ASN A 133 5.99 11.35 -14.79
C ASN A 133 7.38 12.02 -14.73
N GLU A 134 7.75 12.64 -13.60
CA GLU A 134 9.08 13.24 -13.44
C GLU A 134 10.19 12.18 -13.51
N MET A 135 10.01 11.03 -12.85
CA MET A 135 10.95 9.92 -12.91
C MET A 135 11.16 9.42 -14.35
N LYS A 136 10.08 9.16 -15.08
CA LYS A 136 10.13 8.68 -16.47
C LYS A 136 10.74 9.69 -17.43
N THR A 137 10.36 10.96 -17.30
CA THR A 137 10.85 12.02 -18.18
C THR A 137 12.35 12.28 -18.00
N ARG A 138 12.86 12.11 -16.77
CA ARG A 138 14.26 12.35 -16.44
C ARG A 138 15.14 11.09 -16.50
N GLY A 139 14.54 9.90 -16.50
CA GLY A 139 15.25 8.64 -16.35
C GLY A 139 15.77 8.42 -14.92
N ASP A 140 15.16 9.09 -13.93
CA ASP A 140 15.52 8.94 -12.52
C ASP A 140 14.75 7.79 -11.88
N GLU A 141 15.36 7.10 -10.92
CA GLU A 141 14.73 5.98 -10.21
C GLU A 141 13.89 6.42 -9.00
N CYS A 142 14.06 7.64 -8.53
CA CYS A 142 13.34 8.23 -7.42
C CYS A 142 13.28 9.75 -7.55
N VAL A 143 12.43 10.36 -6.73
CA VAL A 143 12.43 11.79 -6.42
C VAL A 143 12.81 11.99 -4.95
N TYR A 144 12.87 13.22 -4.49
CA TYR A 144 13.34 13.55 -3.16
C TYR A 144 12.28 14.31 -2.38
N LEU A 145 12.13 13.97 -1.10
CA LEU A 145 11.29 14.70 -0.16
C LEU A 145 12.20 15.51 0.76
N ASP A 146 12.08 16.82 0.72
CA ASP A 146 12.90 17.76 1.48
C ASP A 146 12.13 18.31 2.68
N VAL A 147 12.67 18.13 3.87
CA VAL A 147 12.18 18.68 5.13
C VAL A 147 13.29 19.49 5.85
N THR A 148 14.45 19.67 5.22
CA THR A 148 15.65 20.29 5.83
C THR A 148 15.49 21.76 6.21
N HIS A 149 14.47 22.43 5.66
CA HIS A 149 14.14 23.83 5.99
C HIS A 149 13.34 23.96 7.30
N LYS A 150 12.96 22.84 7.94
CA LYS A 150 12.26 22.81 9.23
C LYS A 150 13.24 22.70 10.39
N ASP A 151 12.77 23.05 11.59
CA ASP A 151 13.59 22.88 12.79
C ASP A 151 13.99 21.41 12.99
N PRO A 152 15.30 21.12 13.15
CA PRO A 152 15.78 19.74 13.28
C PRO A 152 15.23 18.97 14.48
N GLU A 153 15.11 19.62 15.63
CA GLU A 153 14.66 18.94 16.87
C GLU A 153 13.15 18.68 16.83
N GLU A 154 12.37 19.63 16.30
CA GLU A 154 10.94 19.42 16.07
C GLU A 154 10.71 18.31 15.03
N THR A 155 11.47 18.29 13.94
CA THR A 155 11.36 17.25 12.90
C THR A 155 11.61 15.85 13.49
N LYS A 156 12.66 15.67 14.28
CA LYS A 156 12.97 14.40 14.96
C LYS A 156 11.86 13.99 15.94
N LYS A 157 11.30 14.96 16.67
CA LYS A 157 10.22 14.74 17.64
C LYS A 157 8.91 14.34 16.96
N HIS A 158 8.57 14.96 15.82
CA HIS A 158 7.35 14.64 15.08
C HIS A 158 7.44 13.31 14.33
N PHE A 159 8.62 12.93 13.83
CA PHE A 159 8.83 11.76 12.98
C PHE A 159 9.94 10.83 13.46
N PRO A 160 9.93 10.37 14.74
CA PRO A 160 11.04 9.63 15.31
C PRO A 160 11.33 8.32 14.56
N ASN A 161 10.30 7.59 14.13
CA ASN A 161 10.47 6.33 13.42
C ASN A 161 11.05 6.54 12.01
N ILE A 162 10.63 7.61 11.31
CA ILE A 162 11.17 7.94 9.99
C ILE A 162 12.63 8.39 10.14
N TYR A 163 12.92 9.24 11.13
CA TYR A 163 14.28 9.67 11.41
C TYR A 163 15.21 8.49 11.67
N GLN A 164 14.82 7.59 12.57
CA GLN A 164 15.60 6.39 12.90
C GLN A 164 15.82 5.49 11.67
N LYS A 165 14.76 5.26 10.89
CA LYS A 165 14.84 4.44 9.67
C LYS A 165 15.78 5.05 8.64
N CYS A 166 15.63 6.32 8.33
CA CYS A 166 16.50 7.03 7.38
C CYS A 166 17.94 7.07 7.87
N LEU A 167 18.14 7.37 9.16
CA LEU A 167 19.48 7.39 9.76
C LEU A 167 20.18 6.03 9.69
N SER A 168 19.45 4.91 9.85
CA SER A 168 20.01 3.57 9.68
C SER A 168 20.51 3.27 8.26
N LEU A 169 20.09 4.06 7.28
CA LEU A 169 20.53 4.02 5.89
C LEU A 169 21.54 5.14 5.54
N GLY A 170 22.02 5.86 6.55
CA GLY A 170 22.98 6.96 6.37
C GLY A 170 22.35 8.28 5.92
N ILE A 171 21.02 8.43 6.02
CA ILE A 171 20.27 9.64 5.62
C ILE A 171 19.83 10.39 6.88
N ASP A 172 20.43 11.54 7.15
CA ASP A 172 19.96 12.44 8.19
C ASP A 172 18.91 13.41 7.61
N ILE A 173 17.63 13.13 7.85
CA ILE A 173 16.51 13.90 7.27
C ILE A 173 16.50 15.39 7.63
N THR A 174 17.29 15.78 8.63
CA THR A 174 17.45 17.20 9.00
C THR A 174 18.49 17.93 8.12
N LYS A 175 19.24 17.19 7.30
CA LYS A 175 20.32 17.70 6.44
C LYS A 175 20.21 17.19 5.01
N ASP A 176 19.68 15.98 4.86
CA ASP A 176 19.62 15.25 3.59
C ASP A 176 18.18 15.12 3.09
N TYR A 177 18.02 15.11 1.79
CA TYR A 177 16.74 14.82 1.17
C TYR A 177 16.44 13.32 1.26
N ILE A 178 15.18 12.97 1.53
CA ILE A 178 14.73 11.57 1.62
C ILE A 178 14.40 11.07 0.21
N PRO A 179 15.07 10.05 -0.33
CA PRO A 179 14.71 9.47 -1.62
C PRO A 179 13.37 8.72 -1.51
N VAL A 180 12.42 9.04 -2.38
CA VAL A 180 11.07 8.46 -2.36
C VAL A 180 10.59 8.10 -3.76
N ALA A 181 9.77 7.06 -3.85
CA ALA A 181 9.09 6.64 -5.06
C ALA A 181 7.68 6.12 -4.75
N PRO A 182 6.74 6.14 -5.72
CA PRO A 182 5.42 5.57 -5.53
C PRO A 182 5.47 4.06 -5.30
N ALA A 183 4.63 3.56 -4.38
CA ALA A 183 4.48 2.14 -4.11
C ALA A 183 3.01 1.75 -3.99
N ALA A 184 2.65 0.55 -4.47
CA ALA A 184 1.31 0.01 -4.29
C ALA A 184 0.99 -0.10 -2.79
N HIS A 185 -0.14 0.47 -2.38
CA HIS A 185 -0.45 0.67 -0.97
C HIS A 185 -1.80 0.09 -0.57
N TYR A 186 -2.85 0.35 -1.35
CA TYR A 186 -4.20 -0.03 -1.01
C TYR A 186 -4.96 -0.54 -2.23
N LEU A 187 -5.53 -1.74 -2.12
CA LEU A 187 -6.55 -2.22 -3.06
C LEU A 187 -7.90 -1.60 -2.67
N CYS A 188 -8.44 -0.74 -3.52
CA CYS A 188 -9.73 -0.09 -3.28
C CYS A 188 -10.91 -1.03 -3.53
N GLY A 189 -10.73 -1.98 -4.43
CA GLY A 189 -11.68 -3.06 -4.72
C GLY A 189 -11.46 -4.31 -3.87
N GLY A 190 -11.96 -5.42 -4.37
CA GLY A 190 -11.85 -6.72 -3.74
C GLY A 190 -13.17 -7.49 -3.76
N ILE A 191 -13.43 -8.25 -2.70
CA ILE A 191 -14.69 -8.97 -2.52
C ILE A 191 -15.82 -7.96 -2.36
N LYS A 192 -16.85 -8.09 -3.23
CA LYS A 192 -18.04 -7.23 -3.14
C LYS A 192 -18.83 -7.57 -1.90
N VAL A 193 -19.13 -6.56 -1.09
CA VAL A 193 -19.91 -6.67 0.14
C VAL A 193 -21.02 -5.61 0.17
N ASP A 194 -22.05 -5.85 0.97
CA ASP A 194 -23.05 -4.87 1.34
C ASP A 194 -22.61 -4.04 2.56
N LEU A 195 -23.51 -3.18 3.08
CA LEU A 195 -23.23 -2.34 4.25
C LEU A 195 -23.09 -3.12 5.56
N ASP A 196 -23.56 -4.37 5.59
CA ASP A 196 -23.43 -5.30 6.72
C ASP A 196 -22.19 -6.22 6.57
N ALA A 197 -21.30 -5.93 5.60
CA ALA A 197 -20.12 -6.73 5.24
C ALA A 197 -20.45 -8.14 4.73
N ARG A 198 -21.66 -8.37 4.21
CA ARG A 198 -22.07 -9.67 3.65
C ARG A 198 -21.66 -9.76 2.19
N THR A 199 -21.11 -10.90 1.81
CA THR A 199 -20.76 -11.22 0.41
C THR A 199 -21.95 -11.78 -0.36
N SER A 200 -21.78 -12.04 -1.68
CA SER A 200 -22.74 -12.77 -2.50
C SER A 200 -22.81 -14.29 -2.15
N ILE A 201 -21.91 -14.78 -1.31
CA ILE A 201 -21.94 -16.13 -0.75
C ILE A 201 -22.60 -16.06 0.63
N LYS A 202 -23.61 -16.89 0.86
CA LYS A 202 -24.35 -16.96 2.14
C LYS A 202 -23.64 -17.84 3.14
#